data_db3c95d1f4522374b2bde46d25ab4063
#
_entry.id   db3c95d1f4522374b2bde46d25ab4063
#
_cell.length_a   1.000
_cell.length_b   1.000
_cell.length_c   1.000
_cell.angle_alpha   90.00
_cell.angle_beta   90.00
_cell.angle_gamma   90.00
#
_symmetry.space_group_name_H-M   'P 1'
#
loop_
_entity.id
_entity.type
_entity.pdbx_description
1 polymer ?
#
loop_
_entity_poly.entity_id
_entity_poly.type
_entity_poly.pdbx_seq_one_letter_code
_entity_poly.pdbx_strand_id
1 'polypeptide(L)'
;MDVTVVESAYDAWNSRDAERLIELTHPEVAIAPLVLGATSSGPWRGHDGVRKLVADRNRWGRFDIRCEEILTFGERAVALVHVEVAVRSGGPTVTGDIAHMLEFDGDLVRRFVAFRDRADAVAAAQA
;
A
#
# COMPACT_ATOMS: atom_id res chain seq x y z
N MET A 1 0.26 6.50 16.69
CA MET A 1 -0.14 6.28 15.29
C MET A 1 -1.20 7.30 14.90
N ASP A 2 -1.01 7.94 13.77
CA ASP A 2 -1.96 8.92 13.24
C ASP A 2 -2.56 8.34 11.94
N VAL A 3 -3.86 8.12 11.91
CA VAL A 3 -4.53 7.54 10.72
C VAL A 3 -4.48 8.46 9.51
N THR A 4 -4.24 9.76 9.69
CA THR A 4 -4.06 10.67 8.56
C THR A 4 -2.81 10.32 7.73
N VAL A 5 -1.84 9.66 8.33
CA VAL A 5 -0.65 9.15 7.62
C VAL A 5 -1.07 8.11 6.58
N VAL A 6 -2.05 7.26 6.90
CA VAL A 6 -2.56 6.25 5.97
C VAL A 6 -3.18 6.93 4.74
N GLU A 7 -4.02 7.94 4.97
CA GLU A 7 -4.66 8.69 3.89
C GLU A 7 -3.63 9.43 3.04
N SER A 8 -2.66 10.07 3.69
CA SER A 8 -1.57 10.77 3.00
C SER A 8 -0.73 9.82 2.14
N ALA A 9 -0.51 8.60 2.62
CA ALA A 9 0.24 7.59 1.85
C ALA A 9 -0.50 7.20 0.57
N TYR A 10 -1.81 7.02 0.63
CA TYR A 10 -2.58 6.72 -0.58
C TYR A 10 -2.64 7.90 -1.53
N ASP A 11 -2.76 9.13 -1.02
CA ASP A 11 -2.70 10.32 -1.86
C ASP A 11 -1.35 10.42 -2.58
N ALA A 12 -0.26 10.16 -1.88
CA ALA A 12 1.08 10.16 -2.46
C ALA A 12 1.24 9.06 -3.53
N TRP A 13 0.71 7.87 -3.27
CA TRP A 13 0.70 6.79 -4.23
C TRP A 13 -0.06 7.17 -5.50
N ASN A 14 -1.26 7.69 -5.35
CA ASN A 14 -2.11 8.09 -6.47
C ASN A 14 -1.50 9.25 -7.27
N SER A 15 -0.74 10.11 -6.59
CA SER A 15 -0.03 11.24 -7.21
C SER A 15 1.35 10.87 -7.76
N ARG A 16 1.79 9.63 -7.56
CA ARG A 16 3.12 9.14 -7.96
C ARG A 16 4.25 9.91 -7.28
N ASP A 17 4.03 10.30 -6.03
CA ASP A 17 4.97 11.11 -5.25
C ASP A 17 5.82 10.21 -4.34
N ALA A 18 6.93 9.71 -4.86
CA ALA A 18 7.82 8.84 -4.12
C ALA A 18 8.45 9.54 -2.91
N GLU A 19 8.82 10.79 -3.05
CA GLU A 19 9.46 11.55 -1.96
C GLU A 19 8.50 11.75 -0.79
N ARG A 20 7.22 11.98 -1.07
CA ARG A 20 6.21 12.07 -0.01
C ARG A 20 6.02 10.73 0.70
N LEU A 21 5.99 9.62 -0.05
CA LEU A 21 5.93 8.29 0.54
C LEU A 21 7.13 8.00 1.43
N ILE A 22 8.33 8.45 1.03
CA ILE A 22 9.55 8.31 1.83
C ILE A 22 9.42 9.04 3.15
N GLU A 23 8.85 10.24 3.15
CA GLU A 23 8.62 11.01 4.39
C GLU A 23 7.68 10.30 5.36
N LEU A 24 6.76 9.49 4.86
CA LEU A 24 5.75 8.79 5.64
C LEU A 24 6.18 7.40 6.08
N THR A 25 7.34 6.92 5.64
CA THR A 25 7.80 5.55 5.91
C THR A 25 9.08 5.54 6.72
N HIS A 26 9.20 4.50 7.55
CA HIS A 26 10.42 4.24 8.30
C HIS A 26 11.58 3.92 7.35
N PRO A 27 12.84 4.33 7.66
CA PRO A 27 13.99 3.98 6.81
C PRO A 27 14.18 2.49 6.55
N GLU A 28 13.65 1.65 7.41
CA GLU A 28 13.70 0.18 7.28
C GLU A 28 12.35 -0.43 6.88
N VAL A 29 11.48 0.34 6.25
CA VAL A 29 10.15 -0.13 5.85
C VAL A 29 10.24 -1.39 4.99
N ALA A 30 9.30 -2.31 5.22
CA ALA A 30 9.15 -3.51 4.40
C ALA A 30 7.75 -3.50 3.77
N ILE A 31 7.69 -3.62 2.46
CA ILE A 31 6.44 -3.55 1.70
C ILE A 31 6.25 -4.83 0.90
N ALA A 32 5.15 -5.52 1.14
CA ALA A 32 4.74 -6.70 0.39
C ALA A 32 3.43 -6.39 -0.35
N PRO A 33 3.50 -5.83 -1.56
CA PRO A 33 2.32 -5.49 -2.32
C PRO A 33 1.67 -6.74 -2.92
N LEU A 34 0.36 -6.65 -3.12
CA LEU A 34 -0.38 -7.62 -3.90
C LEU A 34 -0.47 -7.08 -5.33
N VAL A 35 0.20 -7.74 -6.25
CA VAL A 35 0.09 -7.43 -7.68
C VAL A 35 -0.86 -8.43 -8.30
N LEU A 36 -1.86 -7.94 -9.03
CA LEU A 36 -2.91 -8.75 -9.63
C LEU A 36 -2.32 -9.90 -10.47
N GLY A 37 -2.43 -11.13 -9.94
CA GLY A 37 -2.05 -12.34 -10.65
C GLY A 37 -0.55 -12.56 -10.86
N ALA A 38 0.31 -11.63 -10.49
CA ALA A 38 1.74 -11.77 -10.60
C ALA A 38 2.38 -11.99 -9.24
N THR A 39 3.35 -12.87 -9.18
CA THR A 39 4.22 -12.96 -8.02
C THR A 39 4.99 -11.65 -7.93
N SER A 40 4.70 -10.88 -6.91
CA SER A 40 5.48 -9.71 -6.61
C SER A 40 6.93 -10.13 -6.36
N SER A 41 7.88 -9.41 -6.93
CA SER A 41 9.30 -9.54 -6.60
C SER A 41 9.58 -8.83 -5.26
N GLY A 42 8.69 -8.97 -4.31
CA GLY A 42 8.82 -8.39 -3.00
C GLY A 42 9.50 -9.31 -2.00
N PRO A 43 9.69 -8.84 -0.76
CA PRO A 43 9.30 -7.52 -0.30
C PRO A 43 10.22 -6.40 -0.78
N TRP A 44 9.66 -5.23 -0.99
CA TRP A 44 10.41 -4.01 -1.25
C TRP A 44 10.86 -3.45 0.09
N ARG A 45 12.13 -3.06 0.20
CA ARG A 45 12.70 -2.66 1.49
C ARG A 45 13.35 -1.29 1.45
N GLY A 46 13.15 -0.52 2.54
CA GLY A 46 13.75 0.78 2.75
C GLY A 46 13.26 1.83 1.78
N HIS A 47 13.84 3.01 1.85
CA HIS A 47 13.46 4.13 0.99
C HIS A 47 13.82 3.87 -0.47
N ASP A 48 14.91 3.13 -0.74
CA ASP A 48 15.21 2.70 -2.11
C ASP A 48 14.13 1.78 -2.65
N GLY A 49 13.60 0.89 -1.82
CA GLY A 49 12.46 0.04 -2.17
C GLY A 49 11.22 0.85 -2.49
N VAL A 50 10.94 1.91 -1.74
CA VAL A 50 9.82 2.81 -2.03
C VAL A 50 9.98 3.46 -3.41
N ARG A 51 11.17 3.97 -3.73
CA ARG A 51 11.44 4.57 -5.04
C ARG A 51 11.23 3.58 -6.18
N LYS A 52 11.74 2.36 -6.00
CA LYS A 52 11.58 1.30 -7.00
C LYS A 52 10.13 0.88 -7.17
N LEU A 53 9.39 0.81 -6.07
CA LEU A 53 7.96 0.46 -6.10
C LEU A 53 7.16 1.51 -6.88
N VAL A 54 7.42 2.80 -6.65
CA VAL A 54 6.74 3.88 -7.38
C VAL A 54 7.14 3.86 -8.85
N ALA A 55 8.42 3.60 -9.16
CA ALA A 55 8.88 3.47 -10.54
C ALA A 55 8.19 2.29 -11.24
N ASP A 56 8.01 1.17 -10.56
CA ASP A 56 7.29 0.01 -11.08
C ASP A 56 5.80 0.34 -11.30
N ARG A 57 5.19 1.05 -10.36
CA ARG A 57 3.82 1.54 -10.50
C ARG A 57 3.64 2.37 -11.77
N ASN A 58 4.64 3.18 -12.11
CA ASN A 58 4.57 4.07 -13.28
C ASN A 58 4.57 3.32 -14.62
N ARG A 59 4.86 2.03 -14.61
CA ARG A 59 4.71 1.16 -15.79
C ARG A 59 3.24 0.86 -16.10
N TRP A 60 2.35 1.05 -15.13
CA TRP A 60 0.92 0.89 -15.32
C TRP A 60 0.31 2.19 -15.82
N GLY A 61 -0.73 2.11 -16.62
CA GLY A 61 -1.45 3.30 -17.07
C GLY A 61 -2.26 3.92 -15.94
N ARG A 62 -2.85 3.08 -15.12
CA ARG A 62 -3.63 3.47 -13.95
C ARG A 62 -3.38 2.49 -12.82
N PHE A 63 -3.17 3.00 -11.64
CA PHE A 63 -3.10 2.19 -10.42
C PHE A 63 -3.54 3.09 -9.27
N ASP A 64 -4.86 3.21 -9.10
CA ASP A 64 -5.44 4.08 -8.10
C ASP A 64 -5.96 3.27 -6.92
N ILE A 65 -5.72 3.77 -5.73
CA ILE A 65 -6.17 3.16 -4.49
C ILE A 65 -7.06 4.17 -3.76
N ARG A 66 -8.30 3.74 -3.48
CA ARG A 66 -9.21 4.53 -2.66
C ARG A 66 -9.41 3.84 -1.33
N CYS A 67 -9.06 4.53 -0.24
CA CYS A 67 -9.29 4.03 1.10
C CYS A 67 -10.74 4.28 1.50
N GLU A 68 -11.47 3.22 1.82
CA GLU A 68 -12.87 3.30 2.19
C GLU A 68 -13.06 3.30 3.70
N GLU A 69 -12.22 2.57 4.44
CA GLU A 69 -12.33 2.46 5.88
C GLU A 69 -10.98 2.11 6.49
N ILE A 70 -10.71 2.60 7.69
CA ILE A 70 -9.51 2.28 8.44
C ILE A 70 -9.91 1.73 9.80
N LEU A 71 -9.41 0.53 10.11
CA LEU A 71 -9.59 -0.13 11.40
C LEU A 71 -8.26 -0.08 12.15
N THR A 72 -8.29 0.24 13.44
CA THR A 72 -7.05 0.35 14.23
C THR A 72 -6.95 -0.74 15.29
N PHE A 73 -5.75 -1.27 15.47
CA PHE A 73 -5.43 -2.34 16.42
C PHE A 73 -4.08 -2.02 17.06
N GLY A 74 -4.06 -1.17 18.09
CA GLY A 74 -2.81 -0.72 18.71
C GLY A 74 -1.93 0.04 17.72
N GLU A 75 -0.72 -0.44 17.50
CA GLU A 75 0.24 0.15 16.55
C GLU A 75 0.03 -0.33 15.12
N ARG A 76 -1.04 -1.04 14.86
CA ARG A 76 -1.38 -1.56 13.53
C ARG A 76 -2.71 -1.01 13.06
N ALA A 77 -2.84 -0.89 11.75
CA ALA A 77 -4.08 -0.49 11.10
C ALA A 77 -4.38 -1.42 9.93
N VAL A 78 -5.66 -1.58 9.64
CA VAL A 78 -6.12 -2.25 8.43
C VAL A 78 -6.90 -1.23 7.61
N ALA A 79 -6.43 -0.97 6.40
CA ALA A 79 -7.13 -0.12 5.45
C ALA A 79 -7.92 -1.00 4.48
N LEU A 80 -9.22 -0.79 4.41
CA LEU A 80 -10.09 -1.44 3.44
C LEU A 80 -10.12 -0.55 2.21
N VAL A 81 -9.63 -1.07 1.09
CA VAL A 81 -9.38 -0.25 -0.09
C VAL A 81 -10.03 -0.83 -1.34
N HIS A 82 -10.38 0.07 -2.25
CA HIS A 82 -10.80 -0.26 -3.60
C HIS A 82 -9.67 0.12 -4.55
N VAL A 83 -9.23 -0.82 -5.40
CA VAL A 83 -8.16 -0.58 -6.35
C VAL A 83 -8.67 -0.64 -7.78
N GLU A 84 -8.13 0.21 -8.65
CA GLU A 84 -8.39 0.23 -10.09
C GLU A 84 -7.06 0.22 -10.81
N VAL A 85 -6.83 -0.80 -11.62
CA VAL A 85 -5.57 -0.99 -12.34
C VAL A 85 -5.84 -1.17 -13.82
N ALA A 86 -5.10 -0.43 -14.66
CA ALA A 86 -5.16 -0.57 -16.11
C ALA A 86 -3.75 -0.45 -16.70
N VAL A 87 -3.45 -1.28 -17.68
CA VAL A 87 -2.16 -1.21 -18.39
C VAL A 87 -2.14 -0.04 -19.36
N ARG A 88 -0.94 0.53 -19.61
CA ARG A 88 -0.77 1.68 -20.50
C ARG A 88 -1.20 1.39 -21.95
N SER A 89 -1.12 0.16 -22.37
CA SER A 89 -1.47 -0.26 -23.73
C SER A 89 -2.97 -0.28 -24.02
N GLY A 90 -3.80 0.15 -23.07
CA GLY A 90 -5.24 0.25 -23.28
C GLY A 90 -6.02 -1.03 -23.05
N GLY A 91 -5.54 -1.92 -22.20
CA GLY A 91 -6.26 -3.10 -21.76
C GLY A 91 -7.45 -2.72 -20.85
N PRO A 92 -8.28 -3.70 -20.46
CA PRO A 92 -9.40 -3.45 -19.58
C PRO A 92 -8.93 -2.98 -18.21
N THR A 93 -9.74 -2.13 -17.56
CA THR A 93 -9.52 -1.77 -16.17
C THR A 93 -9.95 -2.93 -15.29
N VAL A 94 -9.06 -3.35 -14.40
CA VAL A 94 -9.33 -4.38 -13.40
C VAL A 94 -9.57 -3.69 -12.06
N THR A 95 -10.65 -4.05 -11.38
CA THR A 95 -11.00 -3.49 -10.08
C THR A 95 -11.04 -4.59 -9.03
N GLY A 96 -10.84 -4.19 -7.78
CA GLY A 96 -10.95 -5.15 -6.67
C GLY A 96 -11.02 -4.44 -5.34
N ASP A 97 -11.61 -5.14 -4.37
CA ASP A 97 -11.66 -4.71 -2.98
C ASP A 97 -10.70 -5.60 -2.19
N ILE A 98 -9.66 -5.00 -1.67
CA ILE A 98 -8.61 -5.70 -0.90
C ILE A 98 -8.38 -4.97 0.42
N ALA A 99 -7.44 -5.46 1.21
CA ALA A 99 -7.06 -4.83 2.45
C ALA A 99 -5.55 -4.73 2.59
N HIS A 100 -5.11 -3.65 3.23
CA HIS A 100 -3.71 -3.46 3.59
C HIS A 100 -3.56 -3.45 5.11
N MET A 101 -2.61 -4.21 5.63
CA MET A 101 -2.23 -4.14 7.02
C MET A 101 -0.97 -3.28 7.10
N LEU A 102 -1.03 -2.24 7.95
CA LEU A 102 0.08 -1.32 8.18
C LEU A 102 0.52 -1.44 9.63
N GLU A 103 1.83 -1.55 9.84
CA GLU A 103 2.44 -1.53 11.15
C GLU A 103 3.25 -0.26 11.27
N PHE A 104 3.06 0.46 12.39
CA PHE A 104 3.67 1.76 12.61
C PHE A 104 4.77 1.69 13.66
N ASP A 105 5.78 2.54 13.47
CA ASP A 105 6.74 2.92 14.50
C ASP A 105 6.57 4.43 14.68
N GLY A 106 5.91 4.83 15.76
CA GLY A 106 5.44 6.21 15.91
C GLY A 106 4.45 6.56 14.80
N ASP A 107 4.73 7.61 14.06
CA ASP A 107 3.90 8.03 12.93
C ASP A 107 4.44 7.57 11.56
N LEU A 108 5.46 6.71 11.56
CA LEU A 108 6.04 6.19 10.33
C LEU A 108 5.58 4.76 10.07
N VAL A 109 5.23 4.49 8.83
CA VAL A 109 4.87 3.13 8.40
C VAL A 109 6.12 2.29 8.31
N ARG A 110 6.20 1.24 9.13
CA ARG A 110 7.33 0.33 9.17
C ARG A 110 7.11 -0.93 8.34
N ARG A 111 5.87 -1.38 8.24
CA ARG A 111 5.52 -2.56 7.48
C ARG A 111 4.17 -2.37 6.80
N PHE A 112 4.11 -2.79 5.55
CA PHE A 112 2.91 -2.71 4.73
C PHE A 112 2.72 -4.03 4.01
N VAL A 113 1.58 -4.69 4.23
CA VAL A 113 1.28 -5.98 3.62
C VAL A 113 -0.10 -5.95 3.00
N ALA A 114 -0.19 -6.33 1.74
CA ALA A 114 -1.47 -6.43 1.05
C ALA A 114 -2.06 -7.83 1.18
N PHE A 115 -3.37 -7.88 1.41
CA PHE A 115 -4.14 -9.12 1.51
C PHE A 115 -5.33 -9.06 0.55
N ARG A 116 -5.60 -10.16 -0.12
CA ARG A 116 -6.81 -10.28 -0.94
C ARG A 116 -8.05 -10.35 -0.07
N ASP A 117 -7.95 -11.07 1.04
CA ASP A 117 -9.06 -11.29 1.97
C ASP A 117 -8.96 -10.31 3.13
N ARG A 118 -10.01 -9.53 3.34
CA ARG A 118 -10.08 -8.54 4.43
C ARG A 118 -9.97 -9.20 5.80
N ALA A 119 -10.55 -10.39 5.97
CA ALA A 119 -10.48 -11.12 7.23
C ALA A 119 -9.03 -11.53 7.56
N ASP A 120 -8.25 -11.90 6.56
CA ASP A 120 -6.84 -12.25 6.75
C ASP A 120 -6.01 -11.03 7.20
N ALA A 121 -6.30 -9.86 6.66
CA ALA A 121 -5.63 -8.63 7.06
C ALA A 121 -5.96 -8.28 8.51
N VAL A 122 -7.22 -8.40 8.91
CA VAL A 122 -7.65 -8.15 10.29
C VAL A 122 -6.99 -9.15 11.25
N ALA A 123 -6.95 -10.42 10.89
CA ALA A 123 -6.28 -11.45 11.70
C ALA A 123 -4.79 -11.14 11.89
N ALA A 124 -4.10 -10.71 10.84
CA ALA A 124 -2.70 -10.32 10.90
C ALA A 124 -2.48 -9.11 11.83
N ALA A 125 -3.39 -8.15 11.80
CA ALA A 125 -3.30 -6.96 12.66
C ALA A 125 -3.55 -7.25 14.13
N GLN A 126 -4.32 -8.31 14.43
CA GLN A 126 -4.64 -8.72 15.79
C GLN A 126 -3.64 -9.72 16.39
N ALA A 127 -2.77 -10.27 15.56
CA ALA A 127 -1.79 -11.28 15.99
C ALA A 127 -0.69 -10.72 16.90
#